data_7290d2bb1557b84d14e0739a9bd1e71e
#
_entry.id   7290d2bb1557b84d14e0739a9bd1e71e
#
_cell.length_a   1.000
_cell.length_b   1.000
_cell.length_c   1.000
_cell.angle_alpha   90.00
_cell.angle_beta   90.00
_cell.angle_gamma   90.00
#
_symmetry.space_group_name_H-M   'P 1'
#
loop_
_entity.id
_entity.type
_entity.pdbx_description
1 polymer ?
#
loop_
_entity_poly.entity_id
_entity_poly.type
_entity_poly.pdbx_seq_one_letter_code
_entity_poly.pdbx_strand_id
1 'polypeptide(L)'
;MELNNYQKQVMRDLSAYLDCVNRGTNLFSAWREYWFSKDVAVGLGGVPSYNNSIERAPHVCMKVPTGGGKTFMACASVRRIFDALPTGKPQVVVWLVPSDSILTQTIRTLSDVDHPYRQRLDQDFAGRVGVYTKEMLLNGQNFSPDTVREMLTVCVMSYGSLRIDSRKKDVRKVYQENGNLFRFAEYFKDTQALLADTPDTALIQVLRHLEPIVVVDESHNAESKLSTEMLNNLNPSFVLDLTATPRKNSNIISYVDARELKKEHMVKLPVVVYNRTTRQSVIQDAIQLRGSIEQEAIAAEAAGGKYIRPIVLFQAQPRTGENSDTFDKIKAMLVSMGIPENQIAVKTSDVDDLKGQNLMSRACEIRYIITVNALKEGWDCPFAYILASLANRTSTVDVEQILGRILRQPYAMQHSSPLLNTSYVLTNSVDFHTTLEKIVVG
;
A
#
# COMPACT_ATOMS: atom_id res chain seq x y z
N MET A 1 -6.34 -11.79 13.88
CA MET A 1 -6.83 -10.40 13.67
C MET A 1 -8.17 -10.46 12.96
N GLU A 2 -9.18 -9.69 13.44
CA GLU A 2 -10.50 -9.61 12.81
C GLU A 2 -10.62 -8.33 11.99
N LEU A 3 -11.56 -8.35 11.03
CA LEU A 3 -11.91 -7.16 10.26
C LEU A 3 -12.71 -6.18 11.12
N ASN A 4 -12.36 -4.91 11.07
CA ASN A 4 -13.14 -3.81 11.66
C ASN A 4 -14.48 -3.61 10.92
N ASN A 5 -15.40 -2.82 11.49
CA ASN A 5 -16.74 -2.67 10.93
C ASN A 5 -16.73 -2.09 9.51
N TYR A 6 -15.92 -1.07 9.23
CA TYR A 6 -15.80 -0.53 7.87
C TYR A 6 -15.17 -1.54 6.91
N GLN A 7 -14.19 -2.35 7.36
CA GLN A 7 -13.59 -3.40 6.54
C GLN A 7 -14.61 -4.50 6.22
N LYS A 8 -15.44 -4.89 7.17
CA LYS A 8 -16.56 -5.81 6.95
C LYS A 8 -17.54 -5.24 5.91
N GLN A 9 -17.78 -3.90 5.93
CA GLN A 9 -18.62 -3.26 4.91
C GLN A 9 -17.98 -3.32 3.52
N VAL A 10 -16.68 -3.02 3.39
CA VAL A 10 -15.95 -3.17 2.13
C VAL A 10 -16.02 -4.61 1.59
N MET A 11 -15.92 -5.60 2.47
CA MET A 11 -16.06 -7.00 2.08
C MET A 11 -17.50 -7.35 1.63
N ARG A 12 -18.53 -6.77 2.26
CA ARG A 12 -19.93 -6.91 1.78
C ARG A 12 -20.13 -6.28 0.41
N ASP A 13 -19.54 -5.11 0.19
CA ASP A 13 -19.59 -4.43 -1.11
C ASP A 13 -18.95 -5.27 -2.21
N LEU A 14 -17.78 -5.86 -1.93
CA LEU A 14 -17.13 -6.79 -2.86
C LEU A 14 -18.03 -8.00 -3.16
N SER A 15 -18.58 -8.65 -2.13
CA SER A 15 -19.45 -9.82 -2.33
C SER A 15 -20.69 -9.47 -3.15
N ALA A 16 -21.33 -8.33 -2.87
CA ALA A 16 -22.48 -7.86 -3.63
C ALA A 16 -22.14 -7.57 -5.10
N TYR A 17 -20.97 -7.00 -5.37
CA TYR A 17 -20.51 -6.80 -6.75
C TYR A 17 -20.24 -8.13 -7.47
N LEU A 18 -19.58 -9.09 -6.79
CA LEU A 18 -19.32 -10.42 -7.34
C LEU A 18 -20.62 -11.16 -7.66
N ASP A 19 -21.65 -11.04 -6.82
CA ASP A 19 -22.98 -11.60 -7.07
C ASP A 19 -23.62 -11.00 -8.34
N CYS A 20 -23.45 -9.68 -8.55
CA CYS A 20 -23.92 -9.02 -9.78
C CYS A 20 -23.13 -9.50 -11.01
N VAL A 21 -21.82 -9.74 -10.90
CA VAL A 21 -20.99 -10.31 -11.97
C VAL A 21 -21.47 -11.71 -12.35
N ASN A 22 -21.79 -12.55 -11.37
CA ASN A 22 -22.25 -13.91 -11.61
C ASN A 22 -23.67 -14.00 -12.22
N ARG A 23 -24.54 -13.03 -11.92
CA ARG A 23 -25.89 -12.97 -12.48
C ARG A 23 -25.95 -12.20 -13.80
N GLY A 24 -25.02 -11.27 -14.00
CA GLY A 24 -25.02 -10.36 -15.14
C GLY A 24 -24.61 -11.04 -16.44
N THR A 25 -25.09 -10.53 -17.57
CA THR A 25 -24.72 -10.99 -18.91
C THR A 25 -23.35 -10.45 -19.37
N ASN A 26 -22.92 -9.33 -18.79
CA ASN A 26 -21.63 -8.69 -19.04
C ASN A 26 -21.28 -7.72 -17.88
N LEU A 27 -20.04 -7.20 -17.88
CA LEU A 27 -19.53 -6.34 -16.81
C LEU A 27 -20.26 -4.98 -16.72
N PHE A 28 -20.77 -4.45 -17.82
CA PHE A 28 -21.55 -3.20 -17.81
C PHE A 28 -22.91 -3.39 -17.13
N SER A 29 -23.59 -4.51 -17.39
CA SER A 29 -24.86 -4.84 -16.73
C SER A 29 -24.66 -5.11 -15.24
N ALA A 30 -23.61 -5.84 -14.86
CA ALA A 30 -23.25 -6.10 -13.47
C ALA A 30 -22.94 -4.80 -12.70
N TRP A 31 -22.21 -3.87 -13.32
CA TRP A 31 -21.90 -2.56 -12.76
C TRP A 31 -23.17 -1.74 -12.50
N ARG A 32 -24.11 -1.71 -13.47
CA ARG A 32 -25.38 -0.98 -13.31
C ARG A 32 -26.26 -1.60 -12.25
N GLU A 33 -26.37 -2.93 -12.19
CA GLU A 33 -27.14 -3.65 -11.17
C GLU A 33 -26.58 -3.39 -9.77
N TYR A 34 -25.25 -3.44 -9.61
CA TYR A 34 -24.59 -3.17 -8.36
C TYR A 34 -24.90 -1.77 -7.82
N TRP A 35 -24.76 -0.72 -8.65
CA TRP A 35 -25.03 0.65 -8.21
C TRP A 35 -26.52 0.94 -8.05
N PHE A 36 -27.35 0.32 -8.87
CA PHE A 36 -28.79 0.39 -8.69
C PHE A 36 -29.24 -0.21 -7.35
N SER A 37 -28.62 -1.31 -6.91
CA SER A 37 -28.92 -1.90 -5.60
C SER A 37 -28.53 -1.00 -4.40
N LYS A 38 -27.76 0.05 -4.67
CA LYS A 38 -27.35 1.09 -3.70
C LYS A 38 -28.07 2.43 -3.90
N ASP A 39 -29.12 2.44 -4.71
CA ASP A 39 -29.88 3.66 -5.08
C ASP A 39 -29.01 4.74 -5.74
N VAL A 40 -27.94 4.34 -6.47
CA VAL A 40 -27.05 5.25 -7.17
C VAL A 40 -27.17 5.06 -8.66
N ALA A 41 -27.41 6.16 -9.40
CA ALA A 41 -27.44 6.16 -10.85
C ALA A 41 -26.05 5.95 -11.46
N VAL A 42 -26.00 5.33 -12.65
CA VAL A 42 -24.78 5.23 -13.47
C VAL A 42 -24.92 6.17 -14.66
N GLY A 43 -23.97 7.06 -14.87
CA GLY A 43 -23.96 8.08 -15.91
C GLY A 43 -24.26 9.48 -15.37
N LEU A 44 -25.07 10.26 -16.08
CA LEU A 44 -25.39 11.65 -15.73
C LEU A 44 -25.90 11.80 -14.28
N GLY A 45 -25.16 12.53 -13.49
CA GLY A 45 -25.51 12.82 -12.09
C GLY A 45 -25.18 11.72 -11.07
N GLY A 46 -24.56 10.63 -11.51
CA GLY A 46 -24.18 9.51 -10.63
C GLY A 46 -22.74 9.06 -10.82
N VAL A 47 -22.48 7.77 -10.57
CA VAL A 47 -21.16 7.20 -10.78
C VAL A 47 -20.85 7.04 -12.28
N PRO A 48 -19.55 7.12 -12.68
CA PRO A 48 -19.16 6.88 -14.08
C PRO A 48 -19.58 5.49 -14.59
N SER A 49 -19.75 5.37 -15.90
CA SER A 49 -19.91 4.07 -16.55
C SER A 49 -18.69 3.18 -16.31
N TYR A 50 -18.92 1.86 -16.30
CA TYR A 50 -17.83 0.89 -16.12
C TYR A 50 -16.71 1.09 -17.15
N ASN A 51 -15.47 1.19 -16.64
CA ASN A 51 -14.27 1.25 -17.48
C ASN A 51 -13.76 -0.17 -17.74
N ASN A 52 -13.94 -0.66 -18.97
CA ASN A 52 -13.53 -1.99 -19.41
C ASN A 52 -12.13 -1.98 -20.03
N SER A 53 -11.14 -1.44 -19.32
CA SER A 53 -9.74 -1.36 -19.80
C SER A 53 -9.02 -2.71 -19.73
N ILE A 54 -9.48 -3.63 -18.88
CA ILE A 54 -8.98 -5.00 -18.77
C ILE A 54 -9.96 -5.92 -19.47
N GLU A 55 -9.50 -6.55 -20.54
CA GLU A 55 -10.33 -7.42 -21.34
C GLU A 55 -10.75 -8.67 -20.57
N ARG A 56 -12.03 -9.02 -20.65
CA ARG A 56 -12.61 -10.27 -20.12
C ARG A 56 -12.61 -10.47 -18.60
N ALA A 57 -12.06 -9.53 -17.82
CA ALA A 57 -12.00 -9.66 -16.38
C ALA A 57 -12.66 -8.49 -15.65
N PRO A 58 -13.39 -8.73 -14.54
CA PRO A 58 -13.80 -7.65 -13.67
C PRO A 58 -12.57 -6.93 -13.12
N HIS A 59 -12.57 -5.59 -13.23
CA HIS A 59 -11.53 -4.73 -12.67
C HIS A 59 -12.20 -3.70 -11.77
N VAL A 60 -11.97 -3.78 -10.47
CA VAL A 60 -12.61 -2.92 -9.48
C VAL A 60 -11.59 -2.33 -8.50
N CYS A 61 -11.97 -1.21 -7.92
CA CYS A 61 -11.15 -0.46 -6.97
C CYS A 61 -11.86 -0.32 -5.62
N MET A 62 -11.11 -0.58 -4.55
CA MET A 62 -11.47 -0.22 -3.19
C MET A 62 -10.70 1.06 -2.80
N LYS A 63 -11.41 2.17 -2.63
CA LYS A 63 -10.81 3.42 -2.15
C LYS A 63 -10.73 3.38 -0.64
N VAL A 64 -9.52 3.21 -0.12
CA VAL A 64 -9.26 3.11 1.33
C VAL A 64 -8.09 4.02 1.70
N PRO A 65 -8.26 4.94 2.66
CA PRO A 65 -7.18 5.84 3.08
C PRO A 65 -5.94 5.09 3.56
N THR A 66 -4.80 5.79 3.57
CA THR A 66 -3.57 5.28 4.17
C THR A 66 -3.81 4.98 5.65
N GLY A 67 -3.30 3.83 6.13
CA GLY A 67 -3.56 3.35 7.49
C GLY A 67 -4.85 2.53 7.65
N GLY A 68 -5.71 2.45 6.61
CA GLY A 68 -6.97 1.71 6.67
C GLY A 68 -6.87 0.19 6.50
N GLY A 69 -5.67 -0.39 6.47
CA GLY A 69 -5.49 -1.86 6.42
C GLY A 69 -5.73 -2.47 5.04
N LYS A 70 -5.39 -1.75 3.95
CA LYS A 70 -5.55 -2.20 2.56
C LYS A 70 -5.04 -3.63 2.34
N THR A 71 -3.82 -3.94 2.75
CA THR A 71 -3.19 -5.25 2.55
C THR A 71 -3.96 -6.37 3.27
N PHE A 72 -4.47 -6.11 4.48
CA PHE A 72 -5.29 -7.08 5.20
C PHE A 72 -6.63 -7.33 4.51
N MET A 73 -7.26 -6.28 4.00
CA MET A 73 -8.49 -6.41 3.21
C MET A 73 -8.25 -7.16 1.90
N ALA A 74 -7.11 -6.93 1.23
CA ALA A 74 -6.75 -7.71 0.05
C ALA A 74 -6.65 -9.21 0.39
N CYS A 75 -5.96 -9.59 1.47
CA CYS A 75 -5.90 -10.99 1.93
C CYS A 75 -7.31 -11.55 2.18
N ALA A 76 -8.20 -10.79 2.85
CA ALA A 76 -9.57 -11.20 3.12
C ALA A 76 -10.48 -11.26 1.87
N SER A 77 -10.08 -10.61 0.78
CA SER A 77 -10.81 -10.60 -0.50
C SER A 77 -10.53 -11.84 -1.34
N VAL A 78 -9.31 -12.40 -1.26
CA VAL A 78 -8.82 -13.47 -2.14
C VAL A 78 -9.78 -14.66 -2.18
N ARG A 79 -10.15 -15.18 -1.01
CA ARG A 79 -11.07 -16.33 -0.92
C ARG A 79 -12.44 -16.03 -1.52
N ARG A 80 -13.00 -14.84 -1.22
CA ARG A 80 -14.31 -14.42 -1.75
C ARG A 80 -14.34 -14.34 -3.27
N ILE A 81 -13.23 -13.85 -3.85
CA ILE A 81 -13.11 -13.75 -5.30
C ILE A 81 -13.02 -15.15 -5.90
N PHE A 82 -12.20 -16.06 -5.35
CA PHE A 82 -12.12 -17.43 -5.86
C PHE A 82 -13.44 -18.20 -5.73
N ASP A 83 -14.19 -18.00 -4.65
CA ASP A 83 -15.51 -18.64 -4.47
C ASP A 83 -16.55 -18.15 -5.48
N ALA A 84 -16.38 -16.94 -6.02
CA ALA A 84 -17.25 -16.37 -7.06
C ALA A 84 -16.79 -16.70 -8.50
N LEU A 85 -15.57 -17.17 -8.69
CA LEU A 85 -15.05 -17.56 -10.01
C LEU A 85 -15.41 -19.01 -10.35
N PRO A 86 -15.38 -19.40 -11.64
CA PRO A 86 -15.60 -20.78 -12.05
C PRO A 86 -14.68 -21.75 -11.33
N THR A 87 -15.23 -22.84 -10.81
CA THR A 87 -14.49 -23.88 -10.07
C THR A 87 -13.54 -24.68 -10.96
N GLY A 88 -12.52 -25.29 -10.35
CA GLY A 88 -11.61 -26.22 -11.03
C GLY A 88 -10.34 -25.58 -11.61
N LYS A 89 -10.19 -24.25 -11.50
CA LYS A 89 -8.94 -23.57 -11.89
C LYS A 89 -7.93 -23.52 -10.73
N PRO A 90 -6.61 -23.46 -11.04
CA PRO A 90 -5.58 -23.21 -10.04
C PRO A 90 -5.82 -21.89 -9.30
N GLN A 91 -5.57 -21.90 -7.99
CA GLN A 91 -5.74 -20.70 -7.15
C GLN A 91 -4.45 -19.88 -7.12
N VAL A 92 -4.30 -18.98 -8.08
CA VAL A 92 -3.09 -18.15 -8.25
C VAL A 92 -3.44 -16.68 -8.08
N VAL A 93 -2.65 -15.98 -7.28
CA VAL A 93 -2.69 -14.53 -7.09
C VAL A 93 -1.38 -13.93 -7.57
N VAL A 94 -1.43 -12.95 -8.44
CA VAL A 94 -0.29 -12.07 -8.75
C VAL A 94 -0.48 -10.77 -7.97
N TRP A 95 0.37 -10.55 -6.99
CA TRP A 95 0.34 -9.36 -6.13
C TRP A 95 1.35 -8.35 -6.62
N LEU A 96 0.86 -7.26 -7.18
CA LEU A 96 1.68 -6.20 -7.78
C LEU A 96 1.86 -5.03 -6.83
N VAL A 97 3.12 -4.63 -6.65
CA VAL A 97 3.50 -3.51 -5.78
C VAL A 97 4.36 -2.48 -6.52
N PRO A 98 4.32 -1.19 -6.11
CA PRO A 98 4.96 -0.11 -6.88
C PRO A 98 6.48 -0.04 -6.73
N SER A 99 7.04 -0.52 -5.61
CA SER A 99 8.48 -0.35 -5.31
C SER A 99 9.10 -1.57 -4.63
N ASP A 100 10.43 -1.66 -4.69
CA ASP A 100 11.20 -2.75 -4.06
C ASP A 100 11.09 -2.73 -2.53
N SER A 101 10.88 -1.57 -1.92
CA SER A 101 10.66 -1.43 -0.48
C SER A 101 9.34 -2.10 -0.07
N ILE A 102 8.24 -1.83 -0.79
CA ILE A 102 6.95 -2.47 -0.56
C ILE A 102 7.01 -3.96 -0.92
N LEU A 103 7.73 -4.32 -2.00
CA LEU A 103 7.95 -5.70 -2.40
C LEU A 103 8.54 -6.53 -1.23
N THR A 104 9.65 -6.06 -0.68
CA THR A 104 10.32 -6.71 0.46
C THR A 104 9.41 -6.83 1.67
N GLN A 105 8.67 -5.75 2.00
CA GLN A 105 7.72 -5.74 3.11
C GLN A 105 6.58 -6.74 2.88
N THR A 106 5.97 -6.73 1.70
CA THR A 106 4.85 -7.62 1.34
C THR A 106 5.27 -9.08 1.39
N ILE A 107 6.42 -9.43 0.80
CA ILE A 107 6.97 -10.78 0.86
C ILE A 107 7.17 -11.19 2.33
N ARG A 108 7.81 -10.35 3.15
CA ARG A 108 8.06 -10.67 4.56
C ARG A 108 6.77 -10.92 5.32
N THR A 109 5.77 -10.04 5.19
CA THR A 109 4.52 -10.15 5.95
C THR A 109 3.62 -11.30 5.49
N LEU A 110 3.65 -11.66 4.21
CA LEU A 110 2.90 -12.79 3.67
C LEU A 110 3.61 -14.13 3.87
N SER A 111 4.93 -14.14 4.07
CA SER A 111 5.72 -15.37 4.34
C SER A 111 5.82 -15.70 5.82
N ASP A 112 5.64 -14.71 6.71
CA ASP A 112 5.72 -14.88 8.16
C ASP A 112 4.41 -15.50 8.69
N VAL A 113 4.49 -16.75 9.15
CA VAL A 113 3.34 -17.53 9.63
C VAL A 113 2.66 -16.92 10.87
N ASP A 114 3.38 -16.10 11.63
CA ASP A 114 2.86 -15.41 12.81
C ASP A 114 2.25 -14.06 12.46
N HIS A 115 2.43 -13.58 11.22
CA HIS A 115 1.89 -12.30 10.80
C HIS A 115 0.38 -12.41 10.50
N PRO A 116 -0.47 -11.45 10.95
CA PRO A 116 -1.92 -11.48 10.76
C PRO A 116 -2.38 -11.63 9.29
N TYR A 117 -1.61 -11.10 8.32
CA TYR A 117 -1.93 -11.21 6.90
C TYR A 117 -1.78 -12.64 6.40
N ARG A 118 -0.69 -13.32 6.78
CA ARG A 118 -0.47 -14.72 6.47
C ARG A 118 -1.51 -15.60 7.16
N GLN A 119 -1.75 -15.39 8.44
CA GLN A 119 -2.76 -16.13 9.20
C GLN A 119 -4.15 -16.02 8.57
N ARG A 120 -4.49 -14.86 7.99
CA ARG A 120 -5.76 -14.71 7.28
C ARG A 120 -5.84 -15.62 6.06
N LEU A 121 -4.79 -15.67 5.25
CA LEU A 121 -4.73 -16.58 4.09
C LEU A 121 -4.73 -18.05 4.54
N ASP A 122 -3.97 -18.40 5.58
CA ASP A 122 -3.92 -19.76 6.10
C ASP A 122 -5.30 -20.23 6.61
N GLN A 123 -6.07 -19.36 7.27
CA GLN A 123 -7.45 -19.66 7.68
C GLN A 123 -8.35 -19.94 6.47
N ASP A 124 -8.25 -19.12 5.43
CA ASP A 124 -9.11 -19.21 4.24
C ASP A 124 -8.73 -20.38 3.32
N PHE A 125 -7.46 -20.85 3.36
CA PHE A 125 -6.91 -21.88 2.47
C PHE A 125 -6.34 -23.09 3.21
N ALA A 126 -6.79 -23.31 4.46
CA ALA A 126 -6.42 -24.47 5.30
C ALA A 126 -4.90 -24.67 5.46
N GLY A 127 -4.15 -23.58 5.59
CA GLY A 127 -2.70 -23.57 5.71
C GLY A 127 -1.93 -23.89 4.41
N ARG A 128 -2.62 -24.14 3.31
CA ARG A 128 -2.01 -24.45 2.01
C ARG A 128 -1.76 -23.18 1.21
N VAL A 129 -0.74 -22.42 1.61
CA VAL A 129 -0.37 -21.13 1.00
C VAL A 129 1.13 -21.10 0.68
N GLY A 130 1.48 -20.86 -0.57
CA GLY A 130 2.83 -20.60 -1.04
C GLY A 130 3.01 -19.14 -1.44
N VAL A 131 4.08 -18.50 -0.95
CA VAL A 131 4.44 -17.13 -1.32
C VAL A 131 5.74 -17.18 -2.11
N TYR A 132 5.73 -16.60 -3.31
CA TYR A 132 6.82 -16.72 -4.27
C TYR A 132 7.33 -15.35 -4.71
N THR A 133 8.65 -15.20 -4.73
CA THR A 133 9.32 -14.07 -5.38
C THR A 133 9.47 -14.34 -6.88
N LYS A 134 9.78 -13.30 -7.67
CA LYS A 134 10.11 -13.45 -9.09
C LYS A 134 11.23 -14.47 -9.32
N GLU A 135 12.26 -14.42 -8.49
CA GLU A 135 13.42 -15.31 -8.58
C GLU A 135 13.05 -16.79 -8.32
N MET A 136 12.21 -17.05 -7.31
CA MET A 136 11.71 -18.40 -7.03
C MET A 136 10.89 -18.93 -8.21
N LEU A 137 10.03 -18.11 -8.80
CA LEU A 137 9.23 -18.48 -9.98
C LEU A 137 10.10 -18.79 -11.18
N LEU A 138 11.08 -17.93 -11.49
CA LEU A 138 12.02 -18.13 -12.60
C LEU A 138 12.90 -19.38 -12.41
N ASN A 139 13.23 -19.74 -11.18
CA ASN A 139 14.01 -20.94 -10.86
C ASN A 139 13.15 -22.21 -10.76
N GLY A 140 11.81 -22.10 -10.93
CA GLY A 140 10.89 -23.23 -10.74
C GLY A 140 10.90 -23.79 -9.30
N GLN A 141 11.32 -22.98 -8.33
CA GLN A 141 11.50 -23.42 -6.95
C GLN A 141 10.16 -23.65 -6.27
N ASN A 142 9.81 -24.91 -6.02
CA ASN A 142 8.49 -25.32 -5.51
C ASN A 142 7.31 -24.78 -6.33
N PHE A 143 7.55 -24.43 -7.59
CA PHE A 143 6.55 -23.90 -8.52
C PHE A 143 6.39 -24.87 -9.70
N SER A 144 5.30 -25.61 -9.68
CA SER A 144 4.98 -26.64 -10.67
C SER A 144 3.46 -26.73 -10.90
N PRO A 145 3.00 -27.39 -11.98
CA PRO A 145 1.59 -27.66 -12.20
C PRO A 145 0.89 -28.33 -11.02
N ASP A 146 1.56 -29.26 -10.34
CA ASP A 146 0.99 -29.96 -9.19
C ASP A 146 0.82 -28.99 -7.99
N THR A 147 1.85 -28.20 -7.69
CA THR A 147 1.81 -27.22 -6.58
C THR A 147 0.68 -26.22 -6.74
N VAL A 148 0.51 -25.62 -7.93
CA VAL A 148 -0.53 -24.61 -8.16
C VAL A 148 -1.95 -25.17 -8.13
N ARG A 149 -2.14 -26.49 -8.26
CA ARG A 149 -3.44 -27.17 -8.13
C ARG A 149 -3.81 -27.43 -6.67
N GLU A 150 -2.83 -27.64 -5.81
CA GLU A 150 -3.04 -28.11 -4.43
C GLU A 150 -3.08 -27.01 -3.40
N MET A 151 -2.53 -25.82 -3.73
CA MET A 151 -2.40 -24.72 -2.76
C MET A 151 -2.61 -23.36 -3.40
N LEU A 152 -2.96 -22.38 -2.56
CA LEU A 152 -2.93 -20.97 -2.96
C LEU A 152 -1.49 -20.57 -3.29
N THR A 153 -1.27 -20.10 -4.50
CA THR A 153 0.02 -19.60 -4.98
C THR A 153 -0.01 -18.09 -5.07
N VAL A 154 0.74 -17.39 -4.21
CA VAL A 154 0.83 -15.92 -4.19
C VAL A 154 2.16 -15.49 -4.77
N CYS A 155 2.14 -14.93 -5.99
CA CYS A 155 3.30 -14.43 -6.72
C CYS A 155 3.46 -12.93 -6.44
N VAL A 156 4.40 -12.52 -5.60
CA VAL A 156 4.61 -11.10 -5.25
C VAL A 156 5.66 -10.50 -6.19
N MET A 157 5.27 -9.47 -6.95
CA MET A 157 6.12 -8.87 -7.99
C MET A 157 6.00 -7.35 -7.99
N SER A 158 7.06 -6.64 -8.42
CA SER A 158 6.97 -5.20 -8.68
C SER A 158 6.39 -4.94 -10.07
N TYR A 159 5.72 -3.77 -10.25
CA TYR A 159 5.23 -3.35 -11.58
C TYR A 159 6.34 -3.36 -12.63
N GLY A 160 7.56 -2.96 -12.24
CA GLY A 160 8.72 -2.97 -13.10
C GLY A 160 9.10 -4.35 -13.63
N SER A 161 8.77 -5.42 -12.90
CA SER A 161 9.10 -6.80 -13.29
C SER A 161 8.34 -7.31 -14.51
N LEU A 162 7.18 -6.70 -14.84
CA LEU A 162 6.30 -7.12 -15.92
C LEU A 162 6.32 -6.19 -17.14
N ARG A 163 7.18 -5.17 -17.18
CA ARG A 163 7.26 -4.23 -18.31
C ARG A 163 8.03 -4.81 -19.49
N ILE A 164 7.39 -4.89 -20.66
CA ILE A 164 8.00 -5.42 -21.90
C ILE A 164 9.13 -4.52 -22.41
N ASP A 165 8.96 -3.19 -22.34
CA ASP A 165 9.90 -2.21 -22.89
C ASP A 165 11.12 -1.93 -22.00
N SER A 166 11.28 -2.68 -20.92
CA SER A 166 12.40 -2.49 -20.01
C SER A 166 13.74 -2.78 -20.72
N ARG A 167 14.66 -1.80 -20.66
CA ARG A 167 16.03 -1.98 -21.08
C ARG A 167 16.88 -2.82 -20.11
N LYS A 168 16.34 -3.08 -18.92
CA LYS A 168 17.00 -3.90 -17.89
C LYS A 168 16.92 -5.38 -18.27
N LYS A 169 18.05 -6.04 -18.46
CA LYS A 169 18.14 -7.48 -18.79
C LYS A 169 17.36 -8.37 -17.83
N ASP A 170 17.30 -8.01 -16.56
CA ASP A 170 16.64 -8.79 -15.51
C ASP A 170 15.11 -8.78 -15.63
N VAL A 171 14.50 -7.68 -16.11
CA VAL A 171 13.06 -7.61 -16.37
C VAL A 171 12.67 -8.48 -17.58
N ARG A 172 13.51 -8.53 -18.60
CA ARG A 172 13.26 -9.35 -19.80
C ARG A 172 13.19 -10.83 -19.52
N LYS A 173 13.79 -11.33 -18.44
CA LYS A 173 13.75 -12.77 -18.07
C LYS A 173 12.33 -13.31 -17.92
N VAL A 174 11.35 -12.45 -17.54
CA VAL A 174 9.95 -12.86 -17.41
C VAL A 174 9.33 -13.22 -18.76
N TYR A 175 9.83 -12.64 -19.87
CA TYR A 175 9.37 -12.85 -21.24
C TYR A 175 10.30 -13.76 -22.06
N GLN A 176 11.36 -14.29 -21.46
CA GLN A 176 12.33 -15.16 -22.14
C GLN A 176 12.01 -16.62 -21.91
N GLU A 177 12.47 -17.45 -22.83
CA GLU A 177 12.46 -18.91 -22.67
C GLU A 177 13.12 -19.32 -21.35
N ASN A 178 12.47 -20.25 -20.63
CA ASN A 178 12.91 -20.71 -19.34
C ASN A 178 12.68 -22.22 -19.17
N GLY A 179 13.75 -23.00 -19.31
CA GLY A 179 13.69 -24.46 -19.18
C GLY A 179 13.20 -24.95 -17.81
N ASN A 180 13.31 -24.16 -16.74
CA ASN A 180 12.81 -24.53 -15.42
C ASN A 180 11.27 -24.63 -15.37
N LEU A 181 10.59 -24.03 -16.35
CA LEU A 181 9.12 -24.00 -16.43
C LEU A 181 8.55 -24.95 -17.50
N PHE A 182 9.38 -25.82 -18.05
CA PHE A 182 9.00 -26.76 -19.12
C PHE A 182 7.76 -27.61 -18.76
N ARG A 183 7.62 -28.04 -17.49
CA ARG A 183 6.47 -28.82 -17.04
C ARG A 183 5.12 -28.04 -17.20
N PHE A 184 5.14 -26.73 -17.12
CA PHE A 184 3.95 -25.91 -17.39
C PHE A 184 3.61 -25.85 -18.87
N ALA A 185 4.62 -25.75 -19.75
CA ALA A 185 4.38 -25.78 -21.20
C ALA A 185 3.75 -27.11 -21.63
N GLU A 186 4.21 -28.26 -21.09
CA GLU A 186 3.56 -29.55 -21.30
C GLU A 186 2.13 -29.61 -20.76
N TYR A 187 1.91 -29.03 -19.58
CA TYR A 187 0.58 -29.01 -18.93
C TYR A 187 -0.45 -28.20 -19.73
N PHE A 188 -0.02 -27.08 -20.35
CA PHE A 188 -0.88 -26.15 -21.10
C PHE A 188 -0.81 -26.34 -22.63
N LYS A 189 -0.15 -27.37 -23.17
CA LYS A 189 0.10 -27.54 -24.61
C LYS A 189 -1.13 -27.44 -25.50
N ASP A 190 -2.32 -27.76 -24.99
CA ASP A 190 -3.57 -27.75 -25.74
C ASP A 190 -4.38 -26.46 -25.57
N THR A 191 -3.84 -25.45 -24.86
CA THR A 191 -4.53 -24.17 -24.62
C THR A 191 -4.14 -23.11 -25.67
N GLN A 192 -5.13 -22.33 -26.14
CA GLN A 192 -4.94 -21.31 -27.18
C GLN A 192 -4.70 -19.89 -26.67
N ALA A 193 -4.58 -19.68 -25.35
CA ALA A 193 -4.46 -18.34 -24.75
C ALA A 193 -3.02 -17.79 -24.78
N LEU A 194 -2.30 -18.01 -25.88
CA LEU A 194 -0.89 -17.61 -26.03
C LEU A 194 -0.74 -16.09 -26.18
N LEU A 195 0.29 -15.55 -25.55
CA LEU A 195 0.79 -14.20 -25.82
C LEU A 195 1.69 -14.28 -27.06
N ALA A 196 1.38 -13.52 -28.11
CA ALA A 196 2.13 -13.54 -29.36
C ALA A 196 3.63 -13.26 -29.12
N ASP A 197 4.48 -13.85 -29.92
CA ASP A 197 5.95 -13.69 -29.89
C ASP A 197 6.62 -13.98 -28.53
N THR A 198 5.96 -14.78 -27.68
CA THR A 198 6.46 -15.14 -26.35
C THR A 198 6.59 -16.66 -26.23
N PRO A 199 7.75 -17.21 -25.79
CA PRO A 199 7.94 -18.63 -25.60
C PRO A 199 6.96 -19.25 -24.59
N ASP A 200 6.52 -20.50 -24.83
CA ASP A 200 5.57 -21.20 -23.95
C ASP A 200 6.13 -21.43 -22.53
N THR A 201 7.45 -21.51 -22.40
CA THR A 201 8.14 -21.65 -21.11
C THR A 201 8.42 -20.30 -20.43
N ALA A 202 8.12 -19.17 -21.05
CA ALA A 202 8.29 -17.87 -20.41
C ALA A 202 7.38 -17.74 -19.19
N LEU A 203 7.88 -17.15 -18.09
CA LEU A 203 7.11 -16.98 -16.86
C LEU A 203 5.79 -16.24 -17.08
N ILE A 204 5.80 -15.20 -17.91
CA ILE A 204 4.57 -14.45 -18.23
C ILE A 204 3.52 -15.34 -18.91
N GLN A 205 3.95 -16.25 -19.79
CA GLN A 205 3.08 -17.16 -20.48
C GLN A 205 2.48 -18.19 -19.51
N VAL A 206 3.26 -18.70 -18.59
CA VAL A 206 2.79 -19.58 -17.51
C VAL A 206 1.75 -18.86 -16.64
N LEU A 207 2.05 -17.65 -16.17
CA LEU A 207 1.11 -16.86 -15.37
C LEU A 207 -0.19 -16.56 -16.14
N ARG A 208 -0.09 -16.24 -17.42
CA ARG A 208 -1.24 -16.01 -18.32
C ARG A 208 -2.16 -17.22 -18.40
N HIS A 209 -1.63 -18.42 -18.54
CA HIS A 209 -2.39 -19.67 -18.59
C HIS A 209 -3.07 -20.01 -17.24
N LEU A 210 -2.48 -19.57 -16.14
CA LEU A 210 -3.04 -19.76 -14.79
C LEU A 210 -4.21 -18.81 -14.50
N GLU A 211 -4.49 -17.81 -15.34
CA GLU A 211 -5.58 -16.84 -15.21
C GLU A 211 -5.69 -16.26 -13.78
N PRO A 212 -4.65 -15.62 -13.26
CA PRO A 212 -4.56 -15.25 -11.87
C PRO A 212 -5.60 -14.20 -11.45
N ILE A 213 -5.94 -14.15 -10.16
CA ILE A 213 -6.43 -12.92 -9.55
C ILE A 213 -5.24 -11.97 -9.46
N VAL A 214 -5.40 -10.72 -9.93
CA VAL A 214 -4.36 -9.70 -9.80
C VAL A 214 -4.76 -8.70 -8.72
N VAL A 215 -3.95 -8.61 -7.69
CA VAL A 215 -4.06 -7.59 -6.63
C VAL A 215 -3.07 -6.47 -6.96
N VAL A 216 -3.56 -5.23 -7.11
CA VAL A 216 -2.74 -4.06 -7.44
C VAL A 216 -2.72 -3.11 -6.25
N ASP A 217 -1.61 -3.11 -5.51
CA ASP A 217 -1.44 -2.21 -4.36
C ASP A 217 -0.94 -0.85 -4.83
N GLU A 218 -1.52 0.23 -4.29
CA GLU A 218 -1.26 1.63 -4.69
C GLU A 218 -1.36 1.85 -6.21
N SER A 219 -2.50 1.46 -6.79
CA SER A 219 -2.75 1.41 -8.24
C SER A 219 -2.58 2.76 -8.97
N HIS A 220 -2.57 3.90 -8.24
CA HIS A 220 -2.28 5.21 -8.83
C HIS A 220 -0.89 5.29 -9.47
N ASN A 221 0.07 4.46 -9.05
CA ASN A 221 1.41 4.38 -9.64
C ASN A 221 1.45 3.58 -10.96
N ALA A 222 0.36 2.92 -11.33
CA ALA A 222 0.26 2.08 -12.54
C ALA A 222 -0.36 2.83 -13.74
N GLU A 223 -0.12 4.13 -13.94
CA GLU A 223 -0.94 5.06 -14.76
C GLU A 223 -0.72 5.07 -16.28
N SER A 224 0.06 4.21 -16.87
CA SER A 224 0.31 4.27 -18.31
C SER A 224 -0.54 3.26 -19.10
N LYS A 225 -0.71 3.49 -20.42
CA LYS A 225 -1.19 2.47 -21.38
C LYS A 225 -0.42 1.17 -21.21
N LEU A 226 0.87 1.27 -20.91
CA LEU A 226 1.77 0.17 -20.61
C LEU A 226 1.32 -0.67 -19.40
N SER A 227 0.72 -0.05 -18.38
CA SER A 227 0.21 -0.77 -17.22
C SER A 227 -1.06 -1.57 -17.55
N THR A 228 -1.93 -1.04 -18.40
CA THR A 228 -3.10 -1.76 -18.88
C THR A 228 -2.71 -2.95 -19.76
N GLU A 229 -1.73 -2.77 -20.64
CA GLU A 229 -1.18 -3.84 -21.48
C GLU A 229 -0.53 -4.93 -20.61
N MET A 230 0.27 -4.55 -19.62
CA MET A 230 0.89 -5.48 -18.67
C MET A 230 -0.15 -6.33 -17.94
N LEU A 231 -1.26 -5.74 -17.48
CA LEU A 231 -2.34 -6.48 -16.83
C LEU A 231 -3.06 -7.40 -17.83
N ASN A 232 -3.33 -6.96 -19.05
CA ASN A 232 -3.92 -7.80 -20.09
C ASN A 232 -3.01 -8.96 -20.51
N ASN A 233 -1.68 -8.79 -20.44
CA ASN A 233 -0.72 -9.87 -20.70
C ASN A 233 -0.82 -11.01 -19.68
N LEU A 234 -1.19 -10.72 -18.45
CA LEU A 234 -1.45 -11.73 -17.42
C LEU A 234 -2.75 -12.52 -17.65
N ASN A 235 -3.65 -12.04 -18.52
CA ASN A 235 -4.99 -12.64 -18.72
C ASN A 235 -5.72 -12.91 -17.40
N PRO A 236 -5.92 -11.90 -16.55
CA PRO A 236 -6.43 -12.10 -15.21
C PRO A 236 -7.88 -12.61 -15.23
N SER A 237 -8.26 -13.39 -14.22
CA SER A 237 -9.66 -13.74 -13.95
C SER A 237 -10.39 -12.65 -13.17
N PHE A 238 -9.66 -11.81 -12.41
CA PHE A 238 -10.16 -10.68 -11.65
C PHE A 238 -9.02 -9.71 -11.35
N VAL A 239 -9.29 -8.39 -11.35
CA VAL A 239 -8.32 -7.37 -10.92
C VAL A 239 -8.91 -6.57 -9.77
N LEU A 240 -8.20 -6.55 -8.64
CA LEU A 240 -8.54 -5.81 -7.44
C LEU A 240 -7.52 -4.70 -7.18
N ASP A 241 -7.92 -3.45 -7.38
CA ASP A 241 -7.14 -2.28 -7.03
C ASP A 241 -7.41 -1.87 -5.58
N LEU A 242 -6.34 -1.53 -4.84
CA LEU A 242 -6.41 -0.92 -3.52
C LEU A 242 -5.60 0.37 -3.51
N THR A 243 -6.24 1.51 -3.25
CA THR A 243 -5.55 2.80 -3.21
C THR A 243 -6.29 3.82 -2.35
N ALA A 244 -5.54 4.76 -1.80
CA ALA A 244 -6.12 5.95 -1.16
C ALA A 244 -6.57 6.99 -2.21
N THR A 245 -5.86 7.04 -3.35
CA THR A 245 -6.02 8.04 -4.41
C THR A 245 -6.36 7.36 -5.74
N PRO A 246 -7.62 6.89 -5.94
CA PRO A 246 -8.03 6.26 -7.20
C PRO A 246 -7.95 7.23 -8.36
N ARG A 247 -7.76 6.71 -9.56
CA ARG A 247 -7.78 7.47 -10.80
C ARG A 247 -9.20 7.90 -11.16
N LYS A 248 -9.33 8.91 -12.03
CA LYS A 248 -10.63 9.38 -12.51
C LYS A 248 -11.49 8.30 -13.16
N ASN A 249 -10.85 7.30 -13.75
CA ASN A 249 -11.50 6.19 -14.47
C ASN A 249 -11.48 4.87 -13.71
N SER A 250 -11.15 4.85 -12.43
CA SER A 250 -11.21 3.64 -11.61
C SER A 250 -12.65 3.23 -11.34
N ASN A 251 -12.94 1.94 -11.45
CA ASN A 251 -14.24 1.36 -11.11
C ASN A 251 -14.34 1.17 -9.59
N ILE A 252 -14.66 2.23 -8.86
CA ILE A 252 -14.70 2.21 -7.40
C ILE A 252 -15.99 1.52 -6.95
N ILE A 253 -15.90 0.39 -6.26
CA ILE A 253 -17.06 -0.34 -5.68
C ILE A 253 -17.28 -0.02 -4.22
N SER A 254 -16.25 0.42 -3.51
CA SER A 254 -16.35 0.75 -2.10
C SER A 254 -15.44 1.94 -1.75
N TYR A 255 -15.96 2.80 -0.89
CA TYR A 255 -15.28 4.00 -0.43
C TYR A 255 -15.26 4.01 1.10
N VAL A 256 -14.09 4.21 1.68
CA VAL A 256 -13.91 4.37 3.13
C VAL A 256 -13.50 5.81 3.42
N ASP A 257 -14.28 6.48 4.28
CA ASP A 257 -13.97 7.83 4.78
C ASP A 257 -12.95 7.75 5.94
N ALA A 258 -12.14 8.78 6.09
CA ALA A 258 -11.22 8.95 7.22
C ALA A 258 -11.95 8.98 8.58
N ARG A 259 -13.21 9.39 8.61
CA ARG A 259 -14.07 9.36 9.81
C ARG A 259 -14.33 7.93 10.28
N GLU A 260 -14.52 6.99 9.35
CA GLU A 260 -14.69 5.57 9.70
C GLU A 260 -13.41 4.99 10.33
N LEU A 261 -12.24 5.39 9.81
CA LEU A 261 -10.96 4.99 10.40
C LEU A 261 -10.80 5.57 11.83
N LYS A 262 -11.25 6.81 12.05
CA LYS A 262 -11.22 7.44 13.37
C LYS A 262 -12.13 6.72 14.36
N LYS A 263 -13.35 6.33 13.97
CA LYS A 263 -14.28 5.57 14.83
C LYS A 263 -13.68 4.26 15.32
N GLU A 264 -12.86 3.61 14.48
CA GLU A 264 -12.19 2.34 14.80
C GLU A 264 -10.77 2.56 15.36
N HIS A 265 -10.42 3.79 15.75
CA HIS A 265 -9.12 4.16 16.32
C HIS A 265 -7.91 3.76 15.46
N MET A 266 -8.06 3.75 14.15
CA MET A 266 -6.98 3.39 13.21
C MET A 266 -6.06 4.57 12.94
N VAL A 267 -6.55 5.80 13.11
CA VAL A 267 -5.83 7.04 12.79
C VAL A 267 -5.97 8.09 13.89
N LYS A 268 -4.88 8.87 14.06
CA LYS A 268 -4.81 10.05 14.93
C LYS A 268 -5.45 11.24 14.23
N LEU A 269 -6.68 11.55 14.58
CA LEU A 269 -7.41 12.72 14.11
C LEU A 269 -7.99 13.49 15.30
N PRO A 270 -7.96 14.83 15.31
CA PRO A 270 -7.69 15.72 14.17
C PRO A 270 -6.21 15.84 13.82
N VAL A 271 -5.93 16.48 12.68
CA VAL A 271 -4.61 16.98 12.32
C VAL A 271 -4.54 18.46 12.71
N VAL A 272 -3.62 18.80 13.58
CA VAL A 272 -3.38 20.21 13.98
C VAL A 272 -2.22 20.76 13.16
N VAL A 273 -2.43 21.88 12.49
CA VAL A 273 -1.46 22.48 11.58
C VAL A 273 -0.95 23.79 12.18
N TYR A 274 0.37 23.91 12.31
CA TYR A 274 1.06 25.12 12.73
C TYR A 274 1.86 25.71 11.56
N ASN A 275 1.47 26.87 11.10
CA ASN A 275 2.26 27.63 10.13
C ASN A 275 3.25 28.53 10.87
N ARG A 276 4.52 28.52 10.45
CA ARG A 276 5.60 29.29 11.04
C ARG A 276 6.26 30.19 10.00
N THR A 277 6.84 31.28 10.44
CA THR A 277 7.49 32.26 9.56
C THR A 277 8.90 31.83 9.17
N THR A 278 9.59 31.06 10.02
CA THR A 278 10.98 30.65 9.79
C THR A 278 11.17 29.16 9.93
N ARG A 279 12.17 28.62 9.26
CA ARG A 279 12.61 27.23 9.36
C ARG A 279 13.04 26.85 10.78
N GLN A 280 13.77 27.79 11.40
CA GLN A 280 14.26 27.61 12.77
C GLN A 280 13.09 27.44 13.76
N SER A 281 12.03 28.25 13.63
CA SER A 281 10.86 28.11 14.49
C SER A 281 10.10 26.79 14.24
N VAL A 282 10.05 26.28 13.00
CA VAL A 282 9.49 24.95 12.72
C VAL A 282 10.23 23.86 13.50
N ILE A 283 11.58 23.90 13.48
CA ILE A 283 12.41 22.88 14.15
C ILE A 283 12.29 23.00 15.66
N GLN A 284 12.40 24.22 16.22
CA GLN A 284 12.31 24.46 17.67
C GLN A 284 10.95 24.02 18.23
N ASP A 285 9.87 24.41 17.57
CA ASP A 285 8.52 24.07 18.01
C ASP A 285 8.24 22.57 17.87
N ALA A 286 8.78 21.90 16.82
CA ALA A 286 8.66 20.46 16.67
C ALA A 286 9.35 19.70 17.81
N ILE A 287 10.53 20.16 18.26
CA ILE A 287 11.26 19.59 19.41
C ILE A 287 10.45 19.80 20.69
N GLN A 288 9.96 21.02 20.94
CA GLN A 288 9.19 21.36 22.13
C GLN A 288 7.88 20.56 22.19
N LEU A 289 7.13 20.51 21.07
CA LEU A 289 5.87 19.77 20.98
C LEU A 289 6.08 18.27 21.20
N ARG A 290 7.14 17.69 20.61
CA ARG A 290 7.51 16.30 20.87
C ARG A 290 7.74 16.04 22.36
N GLY A 291 8.46 16.93 23.02
CA GLY A 291 8.69 16.84 24.46
C GLY A 291 7.39 16.85 25.27
N SER A 292 6.45 17.72 24.93
CA SER A 292 5.12 17.78 25.57
C SER A 292 4.33 16.49 25.36
N ILE A 293 4.32 15.94 24.14
CA ILE A 293 3.63 14.67 23.84
C ILE A 293 4.31 13.51 24.59
N GLU A 294 5.65 13.51 24.73
CA GLU A 294 6.36 12.47 25.47
C GLU A 294 6.03 12.49 26.97
N GLN A 295 5.88 13.67 27.59
CA GLN A 295 5.44 13.78 28.99
C GLN A 295 4.05 13.18 29.18
N GLU A 296 3.11 13.47 28.28
CA GLU A 296 1.77 12.87 28.28
C GLU A 296 1.83 11.33 28.09
N ALA A 297 2.70 10.86 27.21
CA ALA A 297 2.89 9.43 26.99
C ALA A 297 3.42 8.71 28.23
N ILE A 298 4.40 9.31 28.92
CA ILE A 298 4.95 8.79 30.18
C ILE A 298 3.88 8.77 31.27
N ALA A 299 3.09 9.85 31.41
CA ALA A 299 2.00 9.93 32.38
C ALA A 299 0.91 8.88 32.08
N ALA A 300 0.52 8.73 30.81
CA ALA A 300 -0.44 7.72 30.39
C ALA A 300 0.05 6.29 30.65
N GLU A 301 1.32 6.01 30.40
CA GLU A 301 1.92 4.72 30.70
C GLU A 301 1.96 4.43 32.20
N ALA A 302 2.33 5.39 33.02
CA ALA A 302 2.31 5.26 34.48
C ALA A 302 0.90 4.97 35.02
N ALA A 303 -0.14 5.43 34.31
CA ALA A 303 -1.54 5.13 34.61
C ALA A 303 -2.04 3.78 34.01
N GLY A 304 -1.14 2.93 33.53
CA GLY A 304 -1.47 1.59 32.97
C GLY A 304 -1.70 1.58 31.46
N GLY A 305 -1.42 2.67 30.73
CA GLY A 305 -1.47 2.74 29.28
C GLY A 305 -0.32 2.00 28.59
N LYS A 306 -0.31 2.05 27.27
CA LYS A 306 0.74 1.43 26.44
C LYS A 306 1.95 2.39 26.30
N TYR A 307 3.13 1.81 26.15
CA TYR A 307 4.35 2.56 25.86
C TYR A 307 4.28 3.30 24.54
N ILE A 308 4.53 4.59 24.55
CA ILE A 308 4.61 5.44 23.35
C ILE A 308 5.84 6.33 23.47
N ARG A 309 6.67 6.35 22.42
CA ARG A 309 7.77 7.29 22.24
C ARG A 309 7.50 8.15 21.01
N PRO A 310 7.06 9.41 21.18
CA PRO A 310 6.75 10.29 20.05
C PRO A 310 7.97 10.58 19.19
N ILE A 311 7.79 10.47 17.87
CA ILE A 311 8.82 10.70 16.87
C ILE A 311 8.41 11.90 16.01
N VAL A 312 9.39 12.78 15.72
CA VAL A 312 9.28 13.84 14.72
C VAL A 312 9.82 13.34 13.39
N LEU A 313 9.03 13.50 12.34
CA LEU A 313 9.45 13.27 10.98
C LEU A 313 9.78 14.61 10.32
N PHE A 314 11.07 14.89 10.09
CA PHE A 314 11.52 16.06 9.33
C PHE A 314 11.56 15.74 7.83
N GLN A 315 10.84 16.53 7.03
CA GLN A 315 10.93 16.47 5.59
C GLN A 315 11.90 17.54 5.08
N ALA A 316 13.07 17.09 4.65
CA ALA A 316 14.14 17.90 4.09
C ALA A 316 13.94 18.15 2.58
N GLN A 317 14.62 19.18 2.06
CA GLN A 317 14.69 19.47 0.63
C GLN A 317 15.74 18.60 -0.08
N PRO A 318 15.54 18.26 -1.36
CA PRO A 318 16.62 17.73 -2.19
C PRO A 318 17.78 18.70 -2.30
N ARG A 319 18.98 18.22 -2.60
CA ARG A 319 20.16 19.06 -2.89
C ARG A 319 20.01 19.74 -4.26
N THR A 320 19.29 20.86 -4.33
CA THR A 320 19.05 21.62 -5.58
C THR A 320 19.71 22.99 -5.62
N GLY A 321 20.41 23.40 -4.57
CA GLY A 321 21.11 24.69 -4.46
C GLY A 321 21.74 24.92 -3.09
N GLU A 322 22.57 25.95 -2.96
CA GLU A 322 23.30 26.28 -1.70
C GLU A 322 22.37 26.60 -0.51
N ASN A 323 21.17 27.12 -0.79
CA ASN A 323 20.18 27.51 0.22
C ASN A 323 19.15 26.40 0.53
N SER A 324 19.28 25.19 -0.04
CA SER A 324 18.36 24.10 0.25
C SER A 324 18.55 23.56 1.68
N ASP A 325 17.44 23.23 2.34
CA ASP A 325 17.43 22.57 3.66
C ASP A 325 17.68 21.08 3.50
N THR A 326 18.94 20.73 3.28
CA THR A 326 19.37 19.36 3.13
C THR A 326 19.29 18.61 4.46
N PHE A 327 19.23 17.29 4.40
CA PHE A 327 19.20 16.46 5.61
C PHE A 327 20.43 16.68 6.50
N ASP A 328 21.60 16.98 5.91
CA ASP A 328 22.83 17.28 6.66
C ASP A 328 22.70 18.56 7.49
N LYS A 329 22.11 19.62 6.91
CA LYS A 329 21.89 20.90 7.61
C LYS A 329 20.90 20.72 8.77
N ILE A 330 19.83 19.95 8.55
CA ILE A 330 18.85 19.68 9.61
C ILE A 330 19.50 18.86 10.73
N LYS A 331 20.27 17.81 10.39
CA LYS A 331 20.98 17.00 11.38
C LYS A 331 21.94 17.87 12.21
N ALA A 332 22.76 18.68 11.55
CA ALA A 332 23.69 19.61 12.24
C ALA A 332 22.94 20.59 13.15
N MET A 333 21.78 21.10 12.73
CA MET A 333 20.97 22.01 13.55
C MET A 333 20.41 21.30 14.78
N LEU A 334 19.88 20.08 14.66
CA LEU A 334 19.39 19.29 15.79
C LEU A 334 20.51 19.03 16.81
N VAL A 335 21.70 18.64 16.35
CA VAL A 335 22.87 18.42 17.21
C VAL A 335 23.28 19.71 17.90
N SER A 336 23.30 20.85 17.20
CA SER A 336 23.63 22.17 17.81
C SER A 336 22.61 22.62 18.86
N MET A 337 21.37 22.13 18.78
CA MET A 337 20.32 22.33 19.79
C MET A 337 20.40 21.34 20.97
N GLY A 338 21.44 20.50 21.02
CA GLY A 338 21.69 19.58 22.13
C GLY A 338 20.99 18.21 21.97
N ILE A 339 20.48 17.87 20.80
CA ILE A 339 19.89 16.54 20.55
C ILE A 339 21.02 15.53 20.34
N PRO A 340 21.08 14.43 21.13
CA PRO A 340 22.08 13.37 20.96
C PRO A 340 21.97 12.71 19.58
N GLU A 341 23.11 12.41 18.94
CA GLU A 341 23.12 11.82 17.59
C GLU A 341 22.42 10.45 17.51
N ASN A 342 22.49 9.65 18.58
CA ASN A 342 21.79 8.35 18.66
C ASN A 342 20.25 8.45 18.65
N GLN A 343 19.70 9.66 18.86
CA GLN A 343 18.28 9.94 18.75
C GLN A 343 17.87 10.41 17.35
N ILE A 344 18.82 10.63 16.44
CA ILE A 344 18.58 11.14 15.08
C ILE A 344 18.90 10.05 14.07
N ALA A 345 17.95 9.76 13.19
CA ALA A 345 18.13 8.83 12.08
C ALA A 345 17.88 9.54 10.74
N VAL A 346 18.63 9.21 9.73
CA VAL A 346 18.49 9.71 8.36
C VAL A 346 18.00 8.58 7.46
N LYS A 347 16.97 8.86 6.66
CA LYS A 347 16.45 7.94 5.64
C LYS A 347 16.30 8.68 4.32
N THR A 348 17.20 8.39 3.39
CA THR A 348 17.19 8.89 2.00
C THR A 348 17.30 7.70 1.04
N SER A 349 17.52 7.97 -0.27
CA SER A 349 17.88 6.93 -1.24
C SER A 349 19.20 6.23 -0.93
N ASP A 350 20.15 6.98 -0.37
CA ASP A 350 21.55 6.56 -0.21
C ASP A 350 21.90 6.20 1.24
N VAL A 351 21.15 6.72 2.21
CA VAL A 351 21.37 6.53 3.66
C VAL A 351 20.15 5.86 4.27
N ASP A 352 20.35 4.81 5.04
CA ASP A 352 19.28 4.07 5.72
C ASP A 352 19.64 3.69 7.15
N ASP A 353 19.59 4.66 8.06
CA ASP A 353 19.82 4.45 9.50
C ASP A 353 18.66 3.68 10.17
N LEU A 354 17.54 3.50 9.48
CA LEU A 354 16.36 2.78 10.00
C LEU A 354 16.42 1.27 9.72
N LYS A 355 17.37 0.82 8.90
CA LYS A 355 17.49 -0.59 8.52
C LYS A 355 17.74 -1.47 9.75
N GLY A 356 16.86 -2.44 9.98
CA GLY A 356 16.96 -3.34 11.14
C GLY A 356 16.49 -2.74 12.48
N GLN A 357 16.06 -1.48 12.51
CA GLN A 357 15.54 -0.84 13.72
C GLN A 357 14.05 -1.17 13.95
N ASN A 358 13.73 -1.56 15.18
CA ASN A 358 12.34 -1.65 15.62
C ASN A 358 11.94 -0.35 16.32
N LEU A 359 11.34 0.58 15.57
CA LEU A 359 10.95 1.90 16.07
C LEU A 359 9.91 1.86 17.20
N MET A 360 9.20 0.76 17.39
CA MET A 360 8.25 0.61 18.51
C MET A 360 8.87 -0.02 19.77
N SER A 361 10.11 -0.49 19.68
CA SER A 361 10.82 -1.06 20.82
C SER A 361 11.21 -0.01 21.83
N ARG A 362 11.15 -0.36 23.14
CA ARG A 362 11.71 0.48 24.22
C ARG A 362 13.22 0.67 24.12
N ALA A 363 13.94 -0.30 23.58
CA ALA A 363 15.37 -0.23 23.39
C ALA A 363 15.79 0.73 22.26
N CYS A 364 14.87 1.15 21.41
CA CYS A 364 15.16 2.10 20.34
C CYS A 364 15.15 3.53 20.89
N GLU A 365 16.23 4.28 20.66
CA GLU A 365 16.39 5.66 21.14
C GLU A 365 15.98 6.72 20.13
N ILE A 366 15.70 6.36 18.88
CA ILE A 366 15.38 7.29 17.79
C ILE A 366 14.11 8.09 18.11
N ARG A 367 14.22 9.41 18.10
CA ARG A 367 13.14 10.39 18.34
C ARG A 367 12.93 11.34 17.16
N TYR A 368 13.92 11.43 16.28
CA TYR A 368 13.92 12.34 15.13
C TYR A 368 14.33 11.57 13.89
N ILE A 369 13.52 11.61 12.86
CA ILE A 369 13.82 10.99 11.57
C ILE A 369 13.85 12.07 10.51
N ILE A 370 14.94 12.16 9.77
CA ILE A 370 15.10 13.11 8.67
C ILE A 370 15.00 12.35 7.36
N THR A 371 14.10 12.81 6.47
CA THR A 371 13.89 12.21 5.15
C THR A 371 13.77 13.26 4.05
N VAL A 372 14.09 12.91 2.82
CA VAL A 372 13.84 13.75 1.64
C VAL A 372 12.60 13.22 0.90
N ASN A 373 12.67 12.00 0.38
CA ASN A 373 11.61 11.35 -0.38
C ASN A 373 11.42 9.87 0.02
N ALA A 374 12.35 9.30 0.79
CA ALA A 374 12.48 7.86 0.99
C ALA A 374 11.38 7.21 1.83
N LEU A 375 10.58 8.01 2.54
CA LEU A 375 9.46 7.50 3.34
C LEU A 375 8.10 7.56 2.61
N LYS A 376 8.10 7.85 1.31
CA LYS A 376 6.86 7.87 0.51
C LYS A 376 6.20 6.50 0.46
N GLU A 377 6.99 5.41 0.42
CA GLU A 377 6.47 4.05 0.25
C GLU A 377 7.08 3.08 1.26
N GLY A 378 6.28 2.13 1.74
CA GLY A 378 6.73 0.99 2.56
C GLY A 378 7.16 1.28 4.00
N TRP A 379 7.27 2.53 4.44
CA TRP A 379 7.60 2.86 5.82
C TRP A 379 6.35 3.01 6.69
N ASP A 380 6.40 2.45 7.88
CA ASP A 380 5.32 2.50 8.85
C ASP A 380 5.86 2.69 10.26
N CYS A 381 5.39 3.74 10.94
CA CYS A 381 5.71 3.98 12.33
C CYS A 381 4.55 4.71 13.05
N PRO A 382 3.70 4.00 13.79
CA PRO A 382 2.61 4.61 14.55
C PRO A 382 3.08 5.64 15.59
N PHE A 383 4.36 5.58 16.02
CA PHE A 383 4.95 6.54 16.94
C PHE A 383 5.35 7.88 16.29
N ALA A 384 5.27 8.01 14.96
CA ALA A 384 5.41 9.30 14.30
C ALA A 384 4.16 10.15 14.55
N TYR A 385 4.30 11.19 15.36
CA TYR A 385 3.24 12.12 15.76
C TYR A 385 3.30 13.45 15.02
N ILE A 386 4.49 13.87 14.67
CA ILE A 386 4.78 15.22 14.17
C ILE A 386 5.44 15.12 12.80
N LEU A 387 4.88 15.82 11.82
CA LEU A 387 5.51 16.10 10.54
C LEU A 387 5.99 17.55 10.53
N ALA A 388 7.30 17.75 10.48
CA ALA A 388 7.93 19.07 10.32
C ALA A 388 8.43 19.20 8.88
N SER A 389 7.62 19.82 7.99
CA SER A 389 7.95 19.97 6.58
C SER A 389 8.70 21.26 6.31
N LEU A 390 9.95 21.14 5.85
CA LEU A 390 10.79 22.22 5.36
C LEU A 390 10.87 22.22 3.82
N ALA A 391 10.15 21.31 3.17
CA ALA A 391 10.12 21.18 1.73
C ALA A 391 8.99 22.02 1.11
N ASN A 392 9.29 22.73 0.03
CA ASN A 392 8.29 23.40 -0.78
C ASN A 392 7.61 22.34 -1.69
N ARG A 393 6.56 21.71 -1.22
CA ARG A 393 5.81 20.69 -1.94
C ARG A 393 4.40 21.16 -2.21
N THR A 394 3.96 21.01 -3.47
CA THR A 394 2.64 21.43 -3.96
C THR A 394 1.78 20.27 -4.46
N SER A 395 2.39 19.09 -4.69
CA SER A 395 1.65 17.91 -5.15
C SER A 395 0.77 17.36 -4.02
N THR A 396 -0.54 17.34 -4.25
CA THR A 396 -1.53 16.77 -3.32
C THR A 396 -1.19 15.33 -2.95
N VAL A 397 -0.78 14.51 -3.92
CA VAL A 397 -0.42 13.10 -3.70
C VAL A 397 0.79 12.96 -2.77
N ASP A 398 1.83 13.80 -2.97
CA ASP A 398 3.02 13.78 -2.11
C ASP A 398 2.69 14.17 -0.66
N VAL A 399 1.83 15.19 -0.48
CA VAL A 399 1.41 15.66 0.85
C VAL A 399 0.53 14.62 1.54
N GLU A 400 -0.43 14.02 0.84
CA GLU A 400 -1.26 12.93 1.37
C GLU A 400 -0.43 11.72 1.79
N GLN A 401 0.54 11.32 0.99
CA GLN A 401 1.40 10.17 1.29
C GLN A 401 2.24 10.38 2.54
N ILE A 402 2.88 11.55 2.67
CA ILE A 402 3.72 11.82 3.84
C ILE A 402 2.88 12.06 5.10
N LEU A 403 1.74 12.74 4.97
CA LEU A 403 0.78 12.91 6.06
C LEU A 403 0.28 11.55 6.56
N GLY A 404 -0.08 10.65 5.64
CA GLY A 404 -0.52 9.30 5.96
C GLY A 404 0.46 8.51 6.86
N ARG A 405 1.75 8.89 6.88
CA ARG A 405 2.78 8.26 7.72
C ARG A 405 2.65 8.63 9.20
N ILE A 406 2.14 9.82 9.49
CA ILE A 406 1.94 10.26 10.88
C ILE A 406 0.52 10.00 11.40
N LEU A 407 -0.42 9.63 10.51
CA LEU A 407 -1.82 9.46 10.91
C LEU A 407 -2.08 8.17 11.70
N ARG A 408 -1.25 7.14 11.56
CA ARG A 408 -1.52 5.85 12.21
C ARG A 408 -1.56 5.96 13.73
N GLN A 409 -2.64 5.45 14.32
CA GLN A 409 -2.81 5.38 15.77
C GLN A 409 -1.97 4.22 16.34
N PRO A 410 -1.12 4.49 17.37
CA PRO A 410 -0.42 3.42 18.07
C PRO A 410 -1.38 2.38 18.61
N TYR A 411 -1.07 1.10 18.35
CA TYR A 411 -1.84 -0.06 18.81
C TYR A 411 -3.30 -0.13 18.30
N ALA A 412 -3.69 0.74 17.35
CA ALA A 412 -5.06 0.89 16.85
C ALA A 412 -6.09 1.00 18.00
N MET A 413 -5.79 1.86 18.99
CA MET A 413 -6.62 2.08 20.17
C MET A 413 -6.66 3.55 20.57
N GLN A 414 -7.74 3.95 21.24
CA GLN A 414 -7.83 5.27 21.85
C GLN A 414 -6.94 5.35 23.10
N HIS A 415 -6.17 6.41 23.21
CA HIS A 415 -5.37 6.72 24.39
C HIS A 415 -6.07 7.73 25.30
N SER A 416 -5.72 7.75 26.59
CA SER A 416 -6.36 8.61 27.59
C SER A 416 -6.14 10.11 27.35
N SER A 417 -4.96 10.51 26.89
CA SER A 417 -4.67 11.90 26.57
C SER A 417 -5.08 12.26 25.12
N PRO A 418 -5.79 13.38 24.90
CA PRO A 418 -6.10 13.88 23.56
C PRO A 418 -4.85 14.11 22.70
N LEU A 419 -3.71 14.53 23.30
CA LEU A 419 -2.46 14.73 22.58
C LEU A 419 -1.95 13.44 21.92
N LEU A 420 -2.21 12.28 22.53
CA LEU A 420 -1.82 10.97 22.01
C LEU A 420 -2.78 10.44 20.91
N ASN A 421 -3.89 11.12 20.66
CA ASN A 421 -4.85 10.78 19.62
C ASN A 421 -4.86 11.80 18.46
N THR A 422 -3.89 12.72 18.44
CA THR A 422 -3.81 13.85 17.50
C THR A 422 -2.52 13.77 16.70
N SER A 423 -2.56 14.10 15.41
CA SER A 423 -1.39 14.29 14.56
C SER A 423 -1.07 15.77 14.40
N TYR A 424 0.21 16.10 14.24
CA TYR A 424 0.67 17.49 14.19
C TYR A 424 1.52 17.72 12.95
N VAL A 425 1.28 18.86 12.29
CA VAL A 425 2.04 19.29 11.12
C VAL A 425 2.58 20.70 11.39
N LEU A 426 3.88 20.87 11.24
CA LEU A 426 4.54 22.18 11.30
C LEU A 426 5.18 22.45 9.93
N THR A 427 4.95 23.65 9.39
CA THR A 427 5.52 24.07 8.10
C THR A 427 5.76 25.55 8.07
N ASN A 428 6.71 26.00 7.23
CA ASN A 428 6.91 27.39 6.88
C ASN A 428 6.57 27.66 5.38
N SER A 429 6.02 26.67 4.69
CA SER A 429 5.64 26.78 3.27
C SER A 429 4.15 27.07 3.15
N VAL A 430 3.82 28.20 2.52
CA VAL A 430 2.42 28.58 2.21
C VAL A 430 1.79 27.57 1.25
N ASP A 431 2.54 27.10 0.27
CA ASP A 431 2.06 26.15 -0.74
C ASP A 431 1.73 24.79 -0.12
N PHE A 432 2.59 24.31 0.80
CA PHE A 432 2.33 23.08 1.55
C PHE A 432 1.07 23.23 2.42
N HIS A 433 0.92 24.35 3.11
CA HIS A 433 -0.25 24.63 3.94
C HIS A 433 -1.54 24.66 3.10
N THR A 434 -1.54 25.38 1.98
CA THR A 434 -2.70 25.47 1.08
C THR A 434 -3.09 24.08 0.50
N THR A 435 -2.08 23.26 0.18
CA THR A 435 -2.31 21.89 -0.31
C THR A 435 -2.92 21.02 0.78
N LEU A 436 -2.42 21.14 2.01
CA LEU A 436 -2.94 20.40 3.16
C LEU A 436 -4.40 20.77 3.48
N GLU A 437 -4.74 22.07 3.44
CA GLU A 437 -6.13 22.52 3.64
C GLU A 437 -7.09 21.90 2.63
N LYS A 438 -6.70 21.80 1.36
CA LYS A 438 -7.50 21.12 0.33
C LYS A 438 -7.73 19.64 0.62
N ILE A 439 -6.75 18.96 1.21
CA ILE A 439 -6.85 17.54 1.59
C ILE A 439 -7.78 17.35 2.80
N VAL A 440 -7.75 18.26 3.77
CA VAL A 440 -8.52 18.16 5.00
C VAL A 440 -10.00 18.54 4.79
N VAL A 441 -10.29 19.38 3.81
CA VAL A 441 -11.65 19.86 3.49
C VAL A 441 -12.36 18.96 2.47
N GLY A 442 -11.65 18.22 1.63
CA GLY A 442 -12.19 17.27 0.63
C GLY A 442 -12.32 15.86 1.18
#